data_d0e23c7b9db2ecb5db98426207f83337
#
_entry.id   d0e23c7b9db2ecb5db98426207f83337
#
_cell.length_a   1.000
_cell.length_b   1.000
_cell.length_c   1.000
_cell.angle_alpha   90.00
_cell.angle_beta   90.00
_cell.angle_gamma   90.00
#
_symmetry.space_group_name_H-M   'P 1'
#
loop_
_entity.id
_entity.type
_entity.pdbx_description
1 polymer ?
#
loop_
_entity_poly.entity_id
_entity_poly.type
_entity_poly.pdbx_seq_one_letter_code
_entity_poly.pdbx_strand_id
1 'polypeptide(L)'
;MAETLEKHIGHYFKGNERLSKQKLVGSIKKDFPDWSDNTINMYLSKLKKEGIINAPSRGIYEMDSGTPFQPILSKELKRIFNKVKREFPYIAFCIWDTVWLNDFMRHQPFKRYMIVEVEKDAAEPVFAFLRETIKNKNVFFNPNEEIFDRYIISHDEVLIVKNMISGAPLIEKEKVVIPALEKLLVDMLIDTALFSAQQNEKEFIMRSALEKVTLNELKMRRYAERRNREKEIYELLNISLSKQTSVNL
;
A
#
# COMPACT_ATOMS: atom_id res chain seq x y z
N MET A 1 -17.34 16.36 -16.88
CA MET A 1 -18.35 15.46 -16.30
C MET A 1 -17.87 14.71 -15.05
N ALA A 2 -16.65 14.14 -15.02
CA ALA A 2 -16.09 13.53 -13.80
C ALA A 2 -15.92 14.54 -12.66
N GLU A 3 -15.45 15.73 -12.95
CA GLU A 3 -15.29 16.86 -12.01
C GLU A 3 -16.58 17.24 -11.26
N THR A 4 -17.74 16.93 -11.80
CA THR A 4 -19.02 17.28 -11.23
C THR A 4 -19.47 16.31 -10.12
N LEU A 5 -19.25 15.00 -10.27
CA LEU A 5 -19.60 14.02 -9.23
C LEU A 5 -18.63 14.12 -8.03
N GLU A 6 -17.33 14.34 -8.27
CA GLU A 6 -16.33 14.56 -7.22
C GLU A 6 -16.73 15.71 -6.28
N LYS A 7 -17.23 16.79 -6.84
CA LYS A 7 -17.68 17.96 -6.06
C LYS A 7 -18.97 17.67 -5.26
N HIS A 8 -19.81 16.77 -5.74
CA HIS A 8 -21.10 16.47 -5.11
C HIS A 8 -21.08 15.28 -4.18
N ILE A 9 -20.10 14.36 -4.32
CA ILE A 9 -20.09 13.07 -3.61
C ILE A 9 -20.20 13.26 -2.08
N GLY A 10 -19.50 14.22 -1.50
CA GLY A 10 -19.55 14.52 -0.07
C GLY A 10 -20.95 14.94 0.41
N HIS A 11 -21.79 15.48 -0.47
CA HIS A 11 -23.15 15.88 -0.13
C HIS A 11 -24.06 14.69 0.17
N TYR A 12 -23.86 13.57 -0.53
CA TYR A 12 -24.66 12.35 -0.31
C TYR A 12 -24.37 11.71 1.05
N PHE A 13 -23.19 11.95 1.61
CA PHE A 13 -22.79 11.41 2.93
C PHE A 13 -23.13 12.33 4.11
N LYS A 14 -23.70 13.53 3.87
CA LYS A 14 -24.10 14.43 4.97
C LYS A 14 -25.08 13.75 5.92
N GLY A 15 -24.71 13.62 7.19
CA GLY A 15 -25.51 12.98 8.22
C GLY A 15 -25.45 11.46 8.24
N ASN A 16 -24.66 10.83 7.36
CA ASN A 16 -24.45 9.39 7.34
C ASN A 16 -22.97 9.12 7.12
N GLU A 17 -22.30 8.46 8.06
CA GLU A 17 -20.90 8.05 7.89
C GLU A 17 -20.77 6.96 6.82
N ARG A 18 -21.79 6.10 6.68
CA ARG A 18 -21.81 4.97 5.73
C ARG A 18 -23.11 4.89 4.96
N LEU A 19 -23.03 4.60 3.69
CA LEU A 19 -24.17 4.39 2.79
C LEU A 19 -24.10 3.04 2.10
N SER A 20 -25.25 2.37 1.97
CA SER A 20 -25.33 1.21 1.08
C SER A 20 -25.22 1.65 -0.37
N LYS A 21 -24.68 0.76 -1.22
CA LYS A 21 -24.58 0.99 -2.67
C LYS A 21 -25.91 1.43 -3.29
N GLN A 22 -27.00 0.77 -2.86
CA GLN A 22 -28.34 1.05 -3.38
C GLN A 22 -28.77 2.49 -3.03
N LYS A 23 -28.56 2.94 -1.79
CA LYS A 23 -28.87 4.31 -1.38
C LYS A 23 -28.01 5.33 -2.12
N LEU A 24 -26.71 5.07 -2.23
CA LEU A 24 -25.77 5.97 -2.91
C LEU A 24 -26.11 6.11 -4.40
N VAL A 25 -26.31 4.99 -5.10
CA VAL A 25 -26.72 4.99 -6.52
C VAL A 25 -28.05 5.70 -6.69
N GLY A 26 -29.04 5.46 -5.80
CA GLY A 26 -30.33 6.14 -5.83
C GLY A 26 -30.22 7.65 -5.63
N SER A 27 -29.31 8.11 -4.77
CA SER A 27 -29.05 9.55 -4.58
C SER A 27 -28.38 10.17 -5.80
N ILE A 28 -27.39 9.49 -6.38
CA ILE A 28 -26.70 9.96 -7.60
C ILE A 28 -27.69 10.06 -8.77
N LYS A 29 -28.60 9.10 -8.93
CA LYS A 29 -29.60 9.12 -9.99
C LYS A 29 -30.59 10.28 -9.89
N LYS A 30 -30.85 10.80 -8.70
CA LYS A 30 -31.71 11.99 -8.54
C LYS A 30 -31.07 13.23 -9.14
N ASP A 31 -29.75 13.36 -9.02
CA ASP A 31 -29.02 14.52 -9.52
C ASP A 31 -28.53 14.30 -10.97
N PHE A 32 -28.38 13.04 -11.38
CA PHE A 32 -27.92 12.64 -12.70
C PHE A 32 -28.88 11.58 -13.31
N PRO A 33 -30.11 11.94 -13.64
CA PRO A 33 -31.15 10.98 -14.07
C PRO A 33 -30.80 10.23 -15.37
N ASP A 34 -30.00 10.85 -16.23
CA ASP A 34 -29.55 10.27 -17.51
C ASP A 34 -28.43 9.26 -17.38
N TRP A 35 -27.87 9.09 -16.17
CA TRP A 35 -26.76 8.16 -15.99
C TRP A 35 -27.25 6.73 -15.79
N SER A 36 -26.67 5.81 -16.58
CA SER A 36 -26.89 4.37 -16.38
C SER A 36 -26.21 3.88 -15.10
N ASP A 37 -26.69 2.73 -14.57
CA ASP A 37 -26.03 2.08 -13.43
C ASP A 37 -24.56 1.76 -13.72
N ASN A 38 -24.23 1.38 -14.96
CA ASN A 38 -22.87 1.11 -15.40
C ASN A 38 -22.00 2.38 -15.34
N THR A 39 -22.54 3.50 -15.77
CA THR A 39 -21.87 4.81 -15.70
C THR A 39 -21.58 5.17 -14.25
N ILE A 40 -22.58 5.06 -13.37
CA ILE A 40 -22.42 5.35 -11.93
C ILE A 40 -21.37 4.41 -11.31
N ASN A 41 -21.43 3.11 -11.60
CA ASN A 41 -20.45 2.14 -11.09
C ASN A 41 -19.02 2.45 -11.56
N MET A 42 -18.85 2.89 -12.80
CA MET A 42 -17.55 3.34 -13.32
C MET A 42 -17.01 4.54 -12.54
N TYR A 43 -17.84 5.55 -12.28
CA TYR A 43 -17.44 6.72 -11.48
C TYR A 43 -17.18 6.36 -10.01
N LEU A 44 -17.99 5.53 -9.37
CA LEU A 44 -17.73 5.05 -8.02
C LEU A 44 -16.41 4.27 -7.93
N SER A 45 -16.09 3.47 -8.96
CA SER A 45 -14.80 2.79 -9.05
C SER A 45 -13.64 3.77 -9.19
N LYS A 46 -13.82 4.84 -9.97
CA LYS A 46 -12.83 5.91 -10.14
C LYS A 46 -12.61 6.64 -8.82
N LEU A 47 -13.66 7.16 -8.17
CA LEU A 47 -13.60 7.86 -6.89
C LEU A 47 -12.94 7.00 -5.79
N LYS A 48 -13.20 5.69 -5.81
CA LYS A 48 -12.56 4.74 -4.90
C LYS A 48 -11.06 4.55 -5.22
N LYS A 49 -10.68 4.54 -6.50
CA LYS A 49 -9.27 4.47 -6.92
C LYS A 49 -8.51 5.74 -6.55
N GLU A 50 -9.19 6.88 -6.61
CA GLU A 50 -8.66 8.20 -6.24
C GLU A 50 -8.65 8.44 -4.72
N GLY A 51 -9.24 7.54 -3.91
CA GLY A 51 -9.28 7.68 -2.45
C GLY A 51 -10.25 8.74 -1.95
N ILE A 52 -11.27 9.10 -2.74
CA ILE A 52 -12.31 10.07 -2.33
C ILE A 52 -13.40 9.36 -1.53
N ILE A 53 -13.69 8.13 -1.88
CA ILE A 53 -14.59 7.24 -1.14
C ILE A 53 -13.91 5.91 -0.84
N ASN A 54 -14.28 5.29 0.26
CA ASN A 54 -13.85 3.94 0.61
C ASN A 54 -15.02 2.95 0.58
N ALA A 55 -14.73 1.66 0.47
CA ALA A 55 -15.71 0.59 0.58
C ALA A 55 -15.24 -0.40 1.67
N PRO A 56 -15.56 -0.13 2.94
CA PRO A 56 -15.12 -0.95 4.08
C PRO A 56 -15.66 -2.38 4.02
N SER A 57 -16.82 -2.57 3.41
CA SER A 57 -17.40 -3.88 3.16
C SER A 57 -18.12 -3.92 1.81
N ARG A 58 -18.51 -5.13 1.37
CA ARG A 58 -19.22 -5.30 0.10
C ARG A 58 -20.54 -4.53 0.10
N GLY A 59 -20.67 -3.59 -0.83
CA GLY A 59 -21.89 -2.80 -1.03
C GLY A 59 -22.12 -1.68 -0.02
N ILE A 60 -21.14 -1.37 0.85
CA ILE A 60 -21.13 -0.22 1.75
C ILE A 60 -20.05 0.75 1.30
N TYR A 61 -20.38 2.02 1.28
CA TYR A 61 -19.48 3.12 0.94
C TYR A 61 -19.44 4.12 2.08
N GLU A 62 -18.29 4.76 2.26
CA GLU A 62 -18.06 5.88 3.19
C GLU A 62 -17.17 6.91 2.51
N MET A 63 -17.23 8.16 2.97
CA MET A 63 -16.24 9.15 2.54
C MET A 63 -14.88 8.73 3.07
N ASP A 64 -13.88 8.80 2.21
CA ASP A 64 -12.51 8.68 2.66
C ASP A 64 -12.12 10.03 3.30
N SER A 65 -12.50 10.21 4.55
CA SER A 65 -12.19 11.42 5.33
C SER A 65 -10.84 11.34 6.01
N GLY A 66 -10.11 10.27 5.78
CA GLY A 66 -8.87 9.99 6.45
C GLY A 66 -7.63 10.51 5.73
N THR A 67 -6.54 10.49 6.45
CA THR A 67 -5.23 10.86 5.92
C THR A 67 -4.71 9.73 5.01
N PRO A 68 -4.50 9.99 3.70
CA PRO A 68 -3.95 8.97 2.82
C PRO A 68 -2.48 8.67 3.17
N PHE A 69 -2.03 7.46 2.88
CA PHE A 69 -0.61 7.13 2.95
C PHE A 69 0.18 7.91 1.92
N GLN A 70 1.03 8.84 2.37
CA GLN A 70 1.78 9.77 1.53
C GLN A 70 3.29 9.71 1.83
N PRO A 71 3.98 8.59 1.51
CA PRO A 71 5.40 8.47 1.81
C PRO A 71 6.24 9.45 0.97
N ILE A 72 7.37 9.90 1.51
CA ILE A 72 8.29 10.76 0.79
C ILE A 72 9.07 9.94 -0.24
N LEU A 73 8.96 10.33 -1.51
CA LEU A 73 9.71 9.72 -2.60
C LEU A 73 11.08 10.41 -2.73
N SER A 74 12.14 9.74 -2.32
CA SER A 74 13.50 10.26 -2.46
C SER A 74 13.87 10.44 -3.94
N LYS A 75 14.79 11.38 -4.22
CA LYS A 75 15.32 11.60 -5.59
C LYS A 75 15.95 10.33 -6.15
N GLU A 76 16.61 9.55 -5.32
CA GLU A 76 17.23 8.30 -5.71
C GLU A 76 16.19 7.24 -6.10
N LEU A 77 15.14 7.08 -5.29
CA LEU A 77 14.04 6.16 -5.57
C LEU A 77 13.38 6.49 -6.93
N LYS A 78 13.08 7.75 -7.17
CA LYS A 78 12.53 8.22 -8.46
C LYS A 78 13.49 7.95 -9.63
N ARG A 79 14.80 8.15 -9.43
CA ARG A 79 15.82 7.86 -10.44
C ARG A 79 15.87 6.39 -10.81
N ILE A 80 15.84 5.49 -9.80
CA ILE A 80 15.83 4.04 -10.03
C ILE A 80 14.53 3.62 -10.73
N PHE A 81 13.38 4.11 -10.26
CA PHE A 81 12.09 3.84 -10.91
C PHE A 81 12.09 4.22 -12.40
N ASN A 82 12.49 5.46 -12.71
CA ASN A 82 12.53 5.96 -14.07
C ASN A 82 13.54 5.19 -14.94
N LYS A 83 14.64 4.71 -14.35
CA LYS A 83 15.64 3.90 -15.04
C LYS A 83 15.05 2.55 -15.46
N VAL A 84 14.40 1.85 -14.53
CA VAL A 84 13.70 0.58 -14.81
C VAL A 84 12.57 0.81 -15.83
N LYS A 85 11.74 1.84 -15.62
CA LYS A 85 10.61 2.12 -16.52
C LYS A 85 11.03 2.43 -17.96
N ARG A 86 12.17 3.05 -18.15
CA ARG A 86 12.72 3.35 -19.48
C ARG A 86 13.25 2.11 -20.17
N GLU A 87 13.96 1.24 -19.44
CA GLU A 87 14.54 0.01 -20.00
C GLU A 87 13.48 -1.06 -20.23
N PHE A 88 12.52 -1.15 -19.31
CA PHE A 88 11.46 -2.16 -19.31
C PHE A 88 10.08 -1.47 -19.31
N PRO A 89 9.63 -0.85 -20.41
CA PRO A 89 8.42 -0.01 -20.42
C PRO A 89 7.10 -0.78 -20.20
N TYR A 90 7.11 -2.08 -20.45
CA TYR A 90 5.88 -2.92 -20.47
C TYR A 90 5.72 -3.83 -19.25
N ILE A 91 6.70 -3.88 -18.35
CA ILE A 91 6.61 -4.72 -17.16
C ILE A 91 5.79 -4.07 -16.05
N ALA A 92 5.18 -4.92 -15.21
CA ALA A 92 4.57 -4.51 -13.96
C ALA A 92 5.63 -4.54 -12.84
N PHE A 93 5.85 -3.40 -12.19
CA PHE A 93 6.75 -3.28 -11.04
C PHE A 93 6.38 -2.12 -10.15
N CYS A 94 6.83 -2.18 -8.90
CA CYS A 94 6.77 -1.06 -7.96
C CYS A 94 8.11 -0.90 -7.24
N ILE A 95 8.29 0.25 -6.61
CA ILE A 95 9.49 0.56 -5.83
C ILE A 95 9.09 1.17 -4.50
N TRP A 96 9.83 0.86 -3.45
CA TRP A 96 9.58 1.39 -2.12
C TRP A 96 10.82 1.34 -1.23
N ASP A 97 10.69 1.88 -0.02
CA ASP A 97 11.77 2.05 0.93
C ASP A 97 11.29 1.65 2.33
N THR A 98 12.08 0.87 3.07
CA THR A 98 11.73 0.43 4.42
C THR A 98 11.56 1.59 5.40
N VAL A 99 12.21 2.73 5.17
CA VAL A 99 12.07 3.93 6.02
C VAL A 99 10.66 4.50 6.07
N TRP A 100 9.78 4.14 5.13
CA TRP A 100 8.40 4.59 5.15
C TRP A 100 7.60 4.06 6.34
N LEU A 101 8.05 2.97 6.96
CA LEU A 101 7.46 2.45 8.19
C LEU A 101 7.95 3.17 9.46
N ASN A 102 9.03 3.96 9.37
CA ASN A 102 9.59 4.69 10.51
C ASN A 102 8.59 5.68 11.13
N ASP A 103 7.69 6.25 10.32
CA ASP A 103 6.64 7.16 10.78
C ASP A 103 5.63 6.48 11.73
N PHE A 104 5.60 5.15 11.72
CA PHE A 104 4.73 4.33 12.55
C PHE A 104 5.45 3.64 13.71
N MET A 105 6.79 3.79 13.83
CA MET A 105 7.64 3.15 14.82
C MET A 105 7.99 4.08 15.98
N ARG A 106 8.33 3.47 17.13
CA ARG A 106 8.94 4.18 18.26
C ARG A 106 10.45 4.31 18.08
N HIS A 107 11.08 3.23 17.61
CA HIS A 107 12.53 3.16 17.41
C HIS A 107 12.82 3.06 15.91
N GLN A 108 13.32 4.13 15.34
CA GLN A 108 13.60 4.19 13.91
C GLN A 108 14.95 3.51 13.62
N PRO A 109 15.00 2.46 12.80
CA PRO A 109 16.23 1.82 12.41
C PRO A 109 17.09 2.73 11.52
N PHE A 110 18.40 2.67 11.67
CA PHE A 110 19.34 3.38 10.80
C PHE A 110 19.45 2.71 9.43
N LYS A 111 19.18 1.41 9.34
CA LYS A 111 19.28 0.63 8.10
C LYS A 111 18.15 0.96 7.16
N ARG A 112 18.49 1.11 5.90
CA ARG A 112 17.60 1.49 4.84
C ARG A 112 17.72 0.53 3.68
N TYR A 113 16.62 -0.12 3.34
CA TYR A 113 16.55 -1.01 2.20
C TYR A 113 15.58 -0.45 1.18
N MET A 114 16.07 -0.27 -0.05
CA MET A 114 15.25 0.09 -1.19
C MET A 114 14.85 -1.18 -1.92
N ILE A 115 13.58 -1.36 -2.21
CA ILE A 115 13.04 -2.58 -2.81
C ILE A 115 12.39 -2.26 -4.14
N VAL A 116 12.76 -3.04 -5.18
CA VAL A 116 12.09 -3.07 -6.49
C VAL A 116 11.38 -4.41 -6.59
N GLU A 117 10.07 -4.39 -6.55
CA GLU A 117 9.28 -5.60 -6.77
C GLU A 117 8.80 -5.64 -8.22
N VAL A 118 9.08 -6.74 -8.89
CA VAL A 118 8.88 -6.92 -10.33
C VAL A 118 8.07 -8.17 -10.59
N GLU A 119 7.20 -8.16 -11.58
CA GLU A 119 6.54 -9.38 -12.04
C GLU A 119 7.57 -10.49 -12.32
N LYS A 120 7.18 -11.74 -12.01
CA LYS A 120 8.10 -12.86 -11.88
C LYS A 120 9.02 -13.05 -13.10
N ASP A 121 8.45 -12.96 -14.29
CA ASP A 121 9.17 -13.27 -15.53
C ASP A 121 10.20 -12.19 -15.94
N ALA A 122 10.06 -10.98 -15.37
CA ALA A 122 10.98 -9.86 -15.63
C ALA A 122 11.92 -9.55 -14.44
N ALA A 123 11.79 -10.24 -13.31
CA ALA A 123 12.53 -9.89 -12.11
C ALA A 123 14.05 -10.12 -12.24
N GLU A 124 14.48 -11.23 -12.86
CA GLU A 124 15.90 -11.54 -13.05
C GLU A 124 16.57 -10.62 -14.09
N PRO A 125 15.97 -10.31 -15.25
CA PRO A 125 16.46 -9.27 -16.16
C PRO A 125 16.61 -7.91 -15.51
N VAL A 126 15.62 -7.47 -14.72
CA VAL A 126 15.68 -6.19 -13.99
C VAL A 126 16.80 -6.19 -12.95
N PHE A 127 16.98 -7.30 -12.22
CA PHE A 127 18.09 -7.45 -11.30
C PHE A 127 19.45 -7.30 -12.00
N ALA A 128 19.66 -8.04 -13.10
CA ALA A 128 20.91 -7.99 -13.87
C ALA A 128 21.21 -6.55 -14.33
N PHE A 129 20.21 -5.90 -14.89
CA PHE A 129 20.31 -4.50 -15.34
C PHE A 129 20.64 -3.52 -14.19
N LEU A 130 19.96 -3.65 -13.04
CA LEU A 130 20.22 -2.78 -11.89
C LEU A 130 21.60 -3.04 -11.29
N ARG A 131 22.04 -4.28 -11.17
CA ARG A 131 23.38 -4.65 -10.70
C ARG A 131 24.48 -4.06 -11.59
N GLU A 132 24.27 -4.05 -12.90
CA GLU A 132 25.21 -3.47 -13.84
C GLU A 132 25.24 -1.95 -13.78
N THR A 133 24.07 -1.31 -13.61
CA THR A 133 23.93 0.14 -13.79
C THR A 133 23.90 0.95 -12.49
N ILE A 134 23.75 0.32 -11.33
CA ILE A 134 23.83 0.96 -10.01
C ILE A 134 25.15 0.54 -9.36
N LYS A 135 26.14 1.45 -9.36
CA LYS A 135 27.49 1.15 -8.84
C LYS A 135 27.74 1.58 -7.41
N ASN A 136 26.88 2.42 -6.86
CA ASN A 136 27.03 2.99 -5.52
C ASN A 136 26.31 2.20 -4.42
N LYS A 137 25.65 1.08 -4.76
CA LYS A 137 24.95 0.21 -3.81
C LYS A 137 25.09 -1.26 -4.20
N ASN A 138 25.07 -2.12 -3.18
CA ASN A 138 24.93 -3.55 -3.40
C ASN A 138 23.51 -3.88 -3.81
N VAL A 139 23.36 -4.69 -4.86
CA VAL A 139 22.07 -5.13 -5.40
C VAL A 139 21.92 -6.62 -5.15
N PHE A 140 20.83 -7.01 -4.50
CA PHE A 140 20.51 -8.40 -4.17
C PHE A 140 19.24 -8.86 -4.87
N PHE A 141 19.15 -10.15 -5.21
CA PHE A 141 17.99 -10.74 -5.87
C PHE A 141 17.32 -11.78 -4.98
N ASN A 142 16.04 -11.58 -4.65
CA ASN A 142 15.21 -12.48 -3.83
C ASN A 142 16.00 -13.08 -2.64
N PRO A 143 16.65 -12.28 -1.79
CA PRO A 143 17.49 -12.81 -0.73
C PRO A 143 16.64 -13.64 0.25
N ASN A 144 17.14 -14.84 0.59
CA ASN A 144 16.64 -15.63 1.70
C ASN A 144 17.23 -15.14 3.03
N GLU A 145 16.81 -15.72 4.16
CA GLU A 145 17.29 -15.34 5.49
C GLU A 145 18.82 -15.47 5.61
N GLU A 146 19.41 -16.54 5.08
CA GLU A 146 20.86 -16.74 5.12
C GLU A 146 21.64 -15.64 4.39
N ILE A 147 21.17 -15.24 3.19
CA ILE A 147 21.79 -14.15 2.43
C ILE A 147 21.59 -12.83 3.18
N PHE A 148 20.43 -12.66 3.80
CA PHE A 148 20.14 -11.46 4.59
C PHE A 148 21.10 -11.32 5.75
N ASP A 149 21.26 -12.36 6.56
CA ASP A 149 22.12 -12.36 7.76
C ASP A 149 23.59 -12.24 7.43
N ARG A 150 24.07 -12.93 6.39
CA ARG A 150 25.49 -12.94 6.06
C ARG A 150 25.96 -11.71 5.28
N TYR A 151 25.10 -11.16 4.41
CA TYR A 151 25.57 -10.15 3.45
C TYR A 151 24.79 -8.84 3.51
N ILE A 152 23.50 -8.84 3.83
CA ILE A 152 22.69 -7.62 3.79
C ILE A 152 22.77 -6.88 5.11
N ILE A 153 22.72 -7.59 6.23
CA ILE A 153 22.67 -6.98 7.56
C ILE A 153 23.92 -6.14 7.90
N SER A 154 25.05 -6.39 7.25
CA SER A 154 26.28 -5.62 7.43
C SER A 154 26.28 -4.27 6.69
N HIS A 155 25.32 -4.02 5.82
CA HIS A 155 25.22 -2.79 5.05
C HIS A 155 24.10 -1.89 5.57
N ASP A 156 24.36 -0.59 5.60
CA ASP A 156 23.35 0.41 6.01
C ASP A 156 22.32 0.65 4.92
N GLU A 157 22.74 0.55 3.66
CA GLU A 157 21.87 0.76 2.49
C GLU A 157 22.11 -0.29 1.41
N VAL A 158 21.05 -0.92 0.96
CA VAL A 158 21.08 -1.87 -0.17
C VAL A 158 19.87 -1.66 -1.09
N LEU A 159 19.99 -2.18 -2.31
CA LEU A 159 18.90 -2.32 -3.25
C LEU A 159 18.53 -3.80 -3.39
N ILE A 160 17.28 -4.13 -3.17
CA ILE A 160 16.77 -5.51 -3.25
C ILE A 160 15.76 -5.58 -4.39
N VAL A 161 15.97 -6.51 -5.32
CA VAL A 161 15.00 -6.86 -6.36
C VAL A 161 14.27 -8.12 -5.91
N LYS A 162 12.93 -8.06 -5.89
CA LYS A 162 12.06 -9.17 -5.46
C LYS A 162 10.99 -9.46 -6.50
N ASN A 163 10.50 -10.70 -6.48
CA ASN A 163 9.29 -11.05 -7.21
C ASN A 163 8.07 -10.36 -6.59
N MET A 164 7.31 -9.65 -7.39
CA MET A 164 6.04 -9.04 -6.96
C MET A 164 4.96 -10.11 -6.84
N ILE A 165 4.20 -10.03 -5.76
CA ILE A 165 3.05 -10.93 -5.56
C ILE A 165 1.87 -10.42 -6.38
N SER A 166 1.27 -11.32 -7.14
CA SER A 166 0.08 -11.02 -7.95
C SER A 166 -1.07 -10.48 -7.10
N GLY A 167 -1.67 -9.38 -7.55
CA GLY A 167 -2.76 -8.71 -6.84
C GLY A 167 -2.33 -7.97 -5.58
N ALA A 168 -1.04 -7.68 -5.42
CA ALA A 168 -0.55 -6.79 -4.38
C ALA A 168 -1.22 -5.41 -4.49
N PRO A 169 -1.66 -4.80 -3.38
CA PRO A 169 -2.20 -3.44 -3.40
C PRO A 169 -1.12 -2.42 -3.74
N LEU A 170 -1.27 -1.76 -4.89
CA LEU A 170 -0.37 -0.72 -5.36
C LEU A 170 -1.14 0.59 -5.53
N ILE A 171 -0.42 1.70 -5.39
CA ILE A 171 -0.89 3.07 -5.65
C ILE A 171 0.12 3.80 -6.52
N GLU A 172 -0.32 4.87 -7.16
CA GLU A 172 0.57 5.74 -7.93
C GLU A 172 0.73 7.07 -7.20
N LYS A 173 1.97 7.50 -7.01
CA LYS A 173 2.31 8.82 -6.47
C LYS A 173 3.37 9.46 -7.35
N GLU A 174 3.13 10.68 -7.83
CA GLU A 174 4.07 11.43 -8.68
C GLU A 174 4.56 10.60 -9.89
N LYS A 175 3.68 9.82 -10.51
CA LYS A 175 3.96 8.88 -11.62
C LYS A 175 4.87 7.70 -11.25
N VAL A 176 5.11 7.46 -9.98
CA VAL A 176 5.84 6.30 -9.45
C VAL A 176 4.83 5.32 -8.87
N VAL A 177 4.92 4.06 -9.27
CA VAL A 177 4.11 2.98 -8.70
C VAL A 177 4.77 2.50 -7.41
N ILE A 178 4.03 2.56 -6.32
CA ILE A 178 4.48 2.18 -4.98
C ILE A 178 3.48 1.24 -4.31
N PRO A 179 3.88 0.43 -3.31
CA PRO A 179 2.93 -0.34 -2.53
C PRO A 179 2.01 0.58 -1.70
N ALA A 180 0.75 0.18 -1.56
CA ALA A 180 -0.12 0.74 -0.55
C ALA A 180 0.35 0.33 0.86
N LEU A 181 -0.02 1.10 1.90
CA LEU A 181 0.40 0.78 3.27
C LEU A 181 -0.12 -0.58 3.73
N GLU A 182 -1.32 -0.97 3.28
CA GLU A 182 -1.91 -2.27 3.55
C GLU A 182 -1.01 -3.44 3.12
N LYS A 183 -0.33 -3.29 1.96
CA LYS A 183 0.65 -4.28 1.50
C LYS A 183 1.86 -4.34 2.42
N LEU A 184 2.42 -3.19 2.78
CA LEU A 184 3.61 -3.13 3.63
C LEU A 184 3.35 -3.73 5.01
N LEU A 185 2.17 -3.48 5.60
CA LEU A 185 1.78 -4.03 6.89
C LEU A 185 1.59 -5.55 6.86
N VAL A 186 1.07 -6.10 5.77
CA VAL A 186 0.97 -7.56 5.58
C VAL A 186 2.35 -8.18 5.35
N ASP A 187 3.16 -7.59 4.49
CA ASP A 187 4.50 -8.13 4.19
C ASP A 187 5.43 -8.09 5.41
N MET A 188 5.26 -7.12 6.29
CA MET A 188 5.99 -7.04 7.57
C MET A 188 5.82 -8.30 8.44
N LEU A 189 4.68 -8.98 8.35
CA LEU A 189 4.44 -10.22 9.09
C LEU A 189 5.10 -11.45 8.45
N ILE A 190 5.47 -11.35 7.19
CA ILE A 190 5.92 -12.49 6.38
C ILE A 190 7.42 -12.43 6.15
N ASP A 191 7.91 -11.29 5.69
CA ASP A 191 9.32 -11.09 5.34
C ASP A 191 10.14 -10.68 6.57
N THR A 192 10.18 -11.55 7.58
CA THR A 192 10.76 -11.25 8.90
C THR A 192 12.22 -10.81 8.85
N ALA A 193 13.02 -11.33 7.93
CA ALA A 193 14.39 -10.91 7.72
C ALA A 193 14.46 -9.44 7.22
N LEU A 194 13.68 -9.11 6.19
CA LEU A 194 13.62 -7.76 5.63
C LEU A 194 13.10 -6.74 6.65
N PHE A 195 12.12 -7.14 7.45
CA PHE A 195 11.48 -6.31 8.47
C PHE A 195 11.94 -6.66 9.89
N SER A 196 13.17 -7.13 10.06
CA SER A 196 13.68 -7.56 11.38
C SER A 196 13.59 -6.47 12.45
N ALA A 197 13.86 -5.21 12.08
CA ALA A 197 13.74 -4.07 12.98
C ALA A 197 12.28 -3.78 13.41
N GLN A 198 11.30 -4.15 12.62
CA GLN A 198 9.87 -3.92 12.86
C GLN A 198 9.22 -5.02 13.69
N GLN A 199 9.83 -6.21 13.79
CA GLN A 199 9.19 -7.38 14.42
C GLN A 199 8.79 -7.16 15.87
N ASN A 200 9.60 -6.51 16.66
CA ASN A 200 9.31 -6.24 18.06
C ASN A 200 8.27 -5.14 18.27
N GLU A 201 7.95 -4.37 17.24
CA GLU A 201 7.01 -3.25 17.29
C GLU A 201 5.77 -3.45 16.41
N LYS A 202 5.55 -4.62 15.82
CA LYS A 202 4.49 -4.86 14.82
C LYS A 202 3.09 -4.46 15.28
N GLU A 203 2.75 -4.69 16.57
CA GLU A 203 1.46 -4.25 17.14
C GLU A 203 1.38 -2.73 17.24
N PHE A 204 2.47 -2.09 17.65
CA PHE A 204 2.54 -0.64 17.75
C PHE A 204 2.47 0.00 16.34
N ILE A 205 3.19 -0.55 15.37
CA ILE A 205 3.16 -0.08 13.97
C ILE A 205 1.74 -0.18 13.41
N MET A 206 1.07 -1.32 13.61
CA MET A 206 -0.31 -1.50 13.13
C MET A 206 -1.25 -0.47 13.75
N ARG A 207 -1.21 -0.28 15.07
CA ARG A 207 -2.03 0.70 15.77
C ARG A 207 -1.73 2.14 15.29
N SER A 208 -0.46 2.52 15.24
CA SER A 208 -0.03 3.84 14.77
C SER A 208 -0.46 4.10 13.32
N ALA A 209 -0.44 3.05 12.47
CA ALA A 209 -0.93 3.15 11.10
C ALA A 209 -2.45 3.38 11.04
N LEU A 210 -3.24 2.65 11.85
CA LEU A 210 -4.69 2.84 11.96
C LEU A 210 -5.07 4.23 12.50
N GLU A 211 -4.25 4.80 13.38
CA GLU A 211 -4.47 6.13 13.95
C GLU A 211 -4.13 7.26 12.97
N LYS A 212 -3.08 7.08 12.16
CA LYS A 212 -2.51 8.14 11.32
C LYS A 212 -3.00 8.11 9.87
N VAL A 213 -3.40 6.94 9.37
CA VAL A 213 -3.71 6.71 7.96
C VAL A 213 -5.01 5.93 7.82
N THR A 214 -5.82 6.31 6.87
CA THR A 214 -7.00 5.51 6.51
C THR A 214 -6.59 4.26 5.76
N LEU A 215 -6.73 3.12 6.42
CA LEU A 215 -6.44 1.81 5.84
C LEU A 215 -7.70 1.18 5.24
N ASN A 216 -7.54 0.58 4.07
CA ASN A 216 -8.58 -0.24 3.48
C ASN A 216 -8.45 -1.70 3.98
N GLU A 217 -9.15 -2.01 5.09
CA GLU A 217 -9.11 -3.36 5.69
C GLU A 217 -9.46 -4.46 4.70
N LEU A 218 -10.38 -4.22 3.77
CA LEU A 218 -10.76 -5.22 2.79
C LEU A 218 -9.63 -5.52 1.80
N LYS A 219 -8.88 -4.50 1.36
CA LYS A 219 -7.67 -4.69 0.55
C LYS A 219 -6.61 -5.45 1.32
N MET A 220 -6.39 -5.06 2.60
CA MET A 220 -5.41 -5.70 3.48
C MET A 220 -5.74 -7.19 3.68
N ARG A 221 -6.98 -7.52 4.03
CA ARG A 221 -7.44 -8.91 4.23
C ARG A 221 -7.31 -9.76 2.97
N ARG A 222 -7.73 -9.26 1.81
CA ARG A 222 -7.59 -9.98 0.53
C ARG A 222 -6.13 -10.24 0.16
N TYR A 223 -5.25 -9.30 0.46
CA TYR A 223 -3.83 -9.51 0.23
C TYR A 223 -3.23 -10.51 1.23
N ALA A 224 -3.61 -10.42 2.51
CA ALA A 224 -3.20 -11.37 3.54
C ALA A 224 -3.66 -12.81 3.22
N GLU A 225 -4.89 -12.98 2.71
CA GLU A 225 -5.41 -14.28 2.25
C GLU A 225 -4.52 -14.88 1.15
N ARG A 226 -4.13 -14.07 0.14
CA ARG A 226 -3.19 -14.50 -0.91
C ARG A 226 -1.81 -14.87 -0.38
N ARG A 227 -1.43 -14.33 0.76
CA ARG A 227 -0.17 -14.59 1.45
C ARG A 227 -0.29 -15.67 2.52
N ASN A 228 -1.47 -16.31 2.68
CA ASN A 228 -1.78 -17.29 3.73
C ASN A 228 -1.55 -16.75 5.17
N ARG A 229 -1.85 -15.46 5.39
CA ARG A 229 -1.68 -14.75 6.67
C ARG A 229 -2.96 -14.03 7.15
N GLU A 230 -4.12 -14.46 6.68
CA GLU A 230 -5.40 -13.83 7.01
C GLU A 230 -5.67 -13.84 8.52
N LYS A 231 -5.42 -14.96 9.20
CA LYS A 231 -5.64 -15.11 10.64
C LYS A 231 -4.77 -14.16 11.45
N GLU A 232 -3.49 -14.07 11.12
CA GLU A 232 -2.53 -13.21 11.82
C GLU A 232 -2.89 -11.72 11.67
N ILE A 233 -3.30 -11.30 10.47
CA ILE A 233 -3.76 -9.93 10.24
C ILE A 233 -5.04 -9.66 11.03
N TYR A 234 -5.98 -10.61 11.06
CA TYR A 234 -7.23 -10.45 11.80
C TYR A 234 -6.99 -10.27 13.31
N GLU A 235 -6.13 -11.12 13.88
CA GLU A 235 -5.73 -11.03 15.29
C GLU A 235 -5.05 -9.69 15.59
N LEU A 236 -4.10 -9.27 14.75
CA LEU A 236 -3.37 -8.03 14.93
C LEU A 236 -4.28 -6.80 14.85
N LEU A 237 -5.23 -6.78 13.91
CA LEU A 237 -6.23 -5.72 13.80
C LEU A 237 -7.12 -5.67 15.05
N ASN A 238 -7.62 -6.81 15.52
CA ASN A 238 -8.47 -6.86 16.71
C ASN A 238 -7.75 -6.39 17.98
N ILE A 239 -6.49 -6.82 18.19
CA ILE A 239 -5.66 -6.37 19.32
C ILE A 239 -5.42 -4.85 19.22
N SER A 240 -5.17 -4.34 18.03
CA SER A 240 -4.89 -2.92 17.82
C SER A 240 -6.12 -2.04 18.06
N LEU A 241 -7.30 -2.48 17.62
CA LEU A 241 -8.57 -1.79 17.79
C LEU A 241 -9.08 -1.85 19.25
N SER A 242 -8.95 -3.00 19.93
CA SER A 242 -9.38 -3.15 21.32
C SER A 242 -8.60 -2.24 22.28
N LYS A 243 -7.32 -2.05 22.04
CA LYS A 243 -6.46 -1.14 22.83
C LYS A 243 -6.76 0.36 22.56
N GLN A 244 -7.34 0.72 21.42
CA GLN A 244 -7.80 2.09 21.15
C GLN A 244 -9.02 2.46 22.01
N THR A 245 -9.95 1.53 22.20
CA THR A 245 -11.17 1.75 22.99
C THR A 245 -10.85 1.95 24.49
N SER A 246 -9.76 1.35 24.98
CA SER A 246 -9.36 1.42 26.39
C SER A 246 -8.59 2.70 26.77
N VAL A 247 -8.13 3.49 25.82
CA VAL A 247 -7.37 4.74 26.05
C VAL A 247 -8.29 5.97 26.06
N ASN A 248 -9.51 5.83 25.55
CA ASN A 248 -10.51 6.90 25.45
C ASN A 248 -11.58 6.83 26.58
N LEU A 249 -11.36 6.06 27.62
CA LEU A 249 -12.11 5.98 28.88
C LEU A 249 -11.23 6.47 30.03
#